data_dd7b2951a50934dc714173093b8d07df
#
_entry.id   dd7b2951a50934dc714173093b8d07df
#
_cell.length_a   1.000
_cell.length_b   1.000
_cell.length_c   1.000
_cell.angle_alpha   90.00
_cell.angle_beta   90.00
_cell.angle_gamma   90.00
#
_symmetry.space_group_name_H-M   'P 1'
#
loop_
_entity.id
_entity.type
_entity.pdbx_description
1 polymer ?
#
loop_
_entity_poly.entity_id
_entity_poly.type
_entity_poly.pdbx_seq_one_letter_code
_entity_poly.pdbx_strand_id
1 'polypeptide(L)'
;MKGESMKKVFSIVLVIAMLLAVALCSACSESSTEVPKGRWESICPHMIFDIYGEMTVVNKTERTEIRMPIDDGKIWNSNGTVTRLQISMYDGNFSIRIPDESKESFTEYDVLYRGTYHMEKKELILDMPDGGRIVMKQMTVAE
;
A
#
# COMPACT_ATOMS: atom_id res chain seq x y z
N MET A 1 53.27 24.33 -17.44
CA MET A 1 52.77 23.02 -17.89
C MET A 1 52.12 22.15 -16.81
N LYS A 2 52.28 22.45 -15.52
CA LYS A 2 51.58 21.70 -14.47
C LYS A 2 50.08 22.04 -14.29
N GLY A 3 49.57 23.16 -14.84
CA GLY A 3 48.20 23.58 -14.66
C GLY A 3 47.15 22.91 -15.58
N GLU A 4 47.55 22.42 -16.75
CA GLU A 4 46.62 21.74 -17.67
C GLU A 4 46.28 20.32 -17.28
N SER A 5 47.24 19.61 -16.70
CA SER A 5 47.05 18.25 -16.19
C SER A 5 46.07 18.23 -14.99
N MET A 6 46.16 19.22 -14.09
CA MET A 6 45.27 19.33 -12.93
C MET A 6 43.84 19.67 -13.36
N LYS A 7 43.64 20.53 -14.36
CA LYS A 7 42.31 20.87 -14.91
C LYS A 7 41.62 19.66 -15.56
N LYS A 8 42.37 18.83 -16.28
CA LYS A 8 41.83 17.58 -16.87
C LYS A 8 41.46 16.56 -15.80
N VAL A 9 42.28 16.38 -14.76
CA VAL A 9 41.99 15.48 -13.64
C VAL A 9 40.77 15.96 -12.87
N PHE A 10 40.64 17.27 -12.63
CA PHE A 10 39.48 17.84 -11.91
C PHE A 10 38.19 17.67 -12.72
N SER A 11 38.25 17.84 -14.04
CA SER A 11 37.10 17.63 -14.93
C SER A 11 36.65 16.17 -14.95
N ILE A 12 37.56 15.21 -14.94
CA ILE A 12 37.25 13.77 -14.90
C ILE A 12 36.61 13.38 -13.57
N VAL A 13 37.15 13.86 -12.45
CA VAL A 13 36.59 13.62 -11.12
C VAL A 13 35.17 14.20 -10.99
N LEU A 14 34.91 15.38 -11.56
CA LEU A 14 33.59 16.00 -11.54
C LEU A 14 32.58 15.17 -12.33
N VAL A 15 32.96 14.66 -13.50
CA VAL A 15 32.09 13.81 -14.35
C VAL A 15 31.78 12.49 -13.64
N ILE A 16 32.76 11.87 -13.00
CA ILE A 16 32.56 10.62 -12.22
C ILE A 16 31.62 10.88 -11.03
N ALA A 17 31.79 11.99 -10.32
CA ALA A 17 30.92 12.38 -9.22
C ALA A 17 29.47 12.62 -9.67
N MET A 18 29.25 13.24 -10.83
CA MET A 18 27.91 13.43 -11.42
C MET A 18 27.27 12.09 -11.83
N LEU A 19 28.03 11.18 -12.44
CA LEU A 19 27.56 9.86 -12.81
C LEU A 19 27.17 9.01 -11.59
N LEU A 20 27.94 9.10 -10.51
CA LEU A 20 27.63 8.44 -9.24
C LEU A 20 26.36 9.03 -8.58
N ALA A 21 26.17 10.34 -8.63
CA ALA A 21 24.96 10.99 -8.11
C ALA A 21 23.71 10.56 -8.87
N VAL A 22 23.77 10.43 -10.19
CA VAL A 22 22.66 9.93 -11.02
C VAL A 22 22.38 8.45 -10.72
N ALA A 23 23.38 7.62 -10.51
CA ALA A 23 23.21 6.22 -10.15
C ALA A 23 22.55 6.04 -8.76
N LEU A 24 22.88 6.91 -7.82
CA LEU A 24 22.26 6.91 -6.48
C LEU A 24 20.80 7.39 -6.52
N CYS A 25 20.43 8.32 -7.40
CA CYS A 25 19.05 8.74 -7.59
C CYS A 25 18.19 7.66 -8.26
N SER A 26 18.78 6.79 -9.08
CA SER A 26 18.05 5.68 -9.73
C SER A 26 17.78 4.51 -8.77
N ALA A 27 18.41 4.49 -7.61
CA ALA A 27 18.19 3.47 -6.56
C ALA A 27 17.05 3.81 -5.60
N CYS A 28 16.42 4.99 -5.72
CA CYS A 28 15.12 5.23 -5.10
C CYS A 28 14.09 4.37 -5.85
N SER A 29 13.85 3.16 -5.34
CA SER A 29 12.66 2.42 -5.72
C SER A 29 11.47 3.31 -5.36
N GLU A 30 10.77 3.81 -6.37
CA GLU A 30 9.51 4.50 -6.18
C GLU A 30 8.57 3.53 -5.45
N SER A 31 8.40 3.73 -4.15
CA SER A 31 7.35 3.05 -3.42
C SER A 31 6.03 3.62 -3.96
N SER A 32 5.37 2.85 -4.81
CA SER A 32 4.08 3.24 -5.33
C SER A 32 3.06 3.24 -4.19
N THR A 33 2.42 4.37 -3.95
CA THR A 33 1.25 4.49 -3.07
C THR A 33 -0.05 4.21 -3.82
N GLU A 34 0.06 3.77 -5.07
CA GLU A 34 -1.09 3.34 -5.85
C GLU A 34 -1.75 2.13 -5.17
N VAL A 35 -3.08 2.17 -5.07
CA VAL A 35 -3.85 1.07 -4.47
C VAL A 35 -3.69 -0.19 -5.31
N PRO A 36 -3.11 -1.27 -4.75
CA PRO A 36 -2.88 -2.49 -5.50
C PRO A 36 -4.19 -3.23 -5.72
N LYS A 37 -4.59 -3.41 -6.97
CA LYS A 37 -5.79 -4.17 -7.33
C LYS A 37 -5.53 -5.67 -7.34
N GLY A 38 -6.56 -6.45 -7.03
CA GLY A 38 -6.53 -7.91 -7.08
C GLY A 38 -6.77 -8.57 -5.73
N ARG A 39 -6.51 -9.85 -5.68
CA ARG A 39 -6.65 -10.65 -4.46
C ARG A 39 -5.29 -10.84 -3.80
N TRP A 40 -5.24 -10.56 -2.51
CA TRP A 40 -4.04 -10.58 -1.68
C TRP A 40 -4.24 -11.47 -0.46
N GLU A 41 -3.26 -12.27 -0.11
CA GLU A 41 -3.30 -13.18 1.03
C GLU A 41 -2.10 -12.98 1.95
N SER A 42 -2.34 -12.94 3.26
CA SER A 42 -1.34 -13.09 4.31
C SER A 42 -1.56 -14.40 5.07
N ILE A 43 -0.48 -14.95 5.63
CA ILE A 43 -0.54 -16.21 6.37
C ILE A 43 -0.66 -15.96 7.87
N CYS A 44 0.01 -14.93 8.38
CA CYS A 44 0.00 -14.63 9.81
C CYS A 44 -0.12 -13.10 10.03
N PRO A 45 -1.30 -12.61 10.39
CA PRO A 45 -2.60 -13.32 10.49
C PRO A 45 -3.09 -13.81 9.13
N HIS A 46 -3.88 -14.87 9.10
CA HIS A 46 -4.46 -15.37 7.85
C HIS A 46 -5.62 -14.48 7.42
N MET A 47 -5.38 -13.70 6.39
CA MET A 47 -6.35 -12.78 5.79
C MET A 47 -6.32 -12.88 4.28
N ILE A 48 -7.46 -12.65 3.67
CA ILE A 48 -7.59 -12.44 2.23
C ILE A 48 -8.26 -11.10 1.99
N PHE A 49 -7.66 -10.29 1.10
CA PHE A 49 -8.20 -9.04 0.63
C PHE A 49 -8.58 -9.15 -0.85
N ASP A 50 -9.76 -8.66 -1.18
CA ASP A 50 -10.19 -8.44 -2.55
C ASP A 50 -10.26 -6.92 -2.78
N ILE A 51 -9.26 -6.38 -3.47
CA ILE A 51 -9.12 -4.94 -3.73
C ILE A 51 -9.56 -4.68 -5.18
N TYR A 52 -10.72 -4.06 -5.34
CA TYR A 52 -11.32 -3.78 -6.64
C TYR A 52 -11.13 -2.33 -7.11
N GLY A 53 -10.79 -1.44 -6.18
CA GLY A 53 -10.58 -0.02 -6.44
C GLY A 53 -11.68 0.85 -5.87
N GLU A 54 -12.00 1.92 -6.57
CA GLU A 54 -12.96 2.92 -6.12
C GLU A 54 -14.25 2.88 -6.94
N MET A 55 -15.38 2.98 -6.26
CA MET A 55 -16.70 3.23 -6.88
C MET A 55 -17.07 4.70 -6.68
N THR A 56 -17.46 5.36 -7.74
CA THR A 56 -18.00 6.71 -7.67
C THR A 56 -19.51 6.64 -7.50
N VAL A 57 -19.99 7.11 -6.35
CA VAL A 57 -21.42 7.29 -6.09
C VAL A 57 -21.80 8.74 -6.38
N VAL A 58 -22.66 8.94 -7.36
CA VAL A 58 -23.14 10.27 -7.75
C VAL A 58 -24.48 10.52 -7.08
N ASN A 59 -24.52 11.48 -6.16
CA ASN A 59 -25.79 12.00 -5.66
C ASN A 59 -26.33 13.07 -6.61
N LYS A 60 -27.32 12.69 -7.43
CA LYS A 60 -27.91 13.59 -8.44
C LYS A 60 -28.65 14.79 -7.84
N THR A 61 -29.12 14.68 -6.61
CA THR A 61 -29.87 15.75 -5.93
C THR A 61 -28.94 16.83 -5.40
N GLU A 62 -27.81 16.44 -4.84
CA GLU A 62 -26.83 17.37 -4.23
C GLU A 62 -25.66 17.70 -5.16
N ARG A 63 -25.60 17.10 -6.34
CA ARG A 63 -24.47 17.21 -7.30
C ARG A 63 -23.11 16.89 -6.67
N THR A 64 -23.10 15.98 -5.70
CA THR A 64 -21.89 15.52 -5.03
C THR A 64 -21.46 14.16 -5.59
N GLU A 65 -20.15 14.01 -5.83
CA GLU A 65 -19.53 12.74 -6.16
C GLU A 65 -18.78 12.24 -4.94
N ILE A 66 -19.13 11.05 -4.47
CA ILE A 66 -18.42 10.40 -3.38
C ILE A 66 -17.69 9.19 -3.97
N ARG A 67 -16.37 9.17 -3.82
CA ARG A 67 -15.57 7.99 -4.15
C ARG A 67 -15.50 7.10 -2.92
N MET A 68 -15.95 5.88 -3.08
CA MET A 68 -15.93 4.87 -2.01
C MET A 68 -15.04 3.72 -2.44
N PRO A 69 -14.09 3.29 -1.58
CA PRO A 69 -13.35 2.06 -1.85
C PRO A 69 -14.29 0.86 -1.83
N ILE A 70 -14.18 -0.01 -2.84
CA ILE A 70 -14.95 -1.25 -2.94
C ILE A 70 -14.00 -2.40 -2.60
N ASP A 71 -13.52 -2.40 -1.39
CA ASP A 71 -12.56 -3.40 -0.97
C ASP A 71 -13.19 -4.27 0.11
N ASP A 72 -13.07 -5.55 -0.07
CA ASP A 72 -13.61 -6.57 0.83
C ASP A 72 -12.48 -7.46 1.36
N GLY A 73 -12.68 -8.04 2.52
CA GLY A 73 -11.69 -8.93 3.09
C GLY A 73 -12.27 -9.90 4.11
N LYS A 74 -11.46 -10.89 4.45
CA LYS A 74 -11.78 -11.91 5.44
C LYS A 74 -10.56 -12.20 6.30
N ILE A 75 -10.79 -12.46 7.57
CA ILE A 75 -9.79 -12.98 8.50
C ILE A 75 -10.27 -14.31 9.08
N TRP A 76 -9.37 -15.28 9.15
CA TRP A 76 -9.59 -16.55 9.84
C TRP A 76 -9.12 -16.44 11.27
N ASN A 77 -10.06 -16.62 12.20
CA ASN A 77 -9.79 -16.58 13.62
C ASN A 77 -9.20 -17.91 14.10
N SER A 78 -8.53 -17.89 15.25
CA SER A 78 -7.90 -19.08 15.85
C SER A 78 -8.91 -20.21 16.18
N ASN A 79 -10.19 -19.88 16.36
CA ASN A 79 -11.27 -20.84 16.59
C ASN A 79 -11.86 -21.45 15.31
N GLY A 80 -11.29 -21.15 14.15
CA GLY A 80 -11.76 -21.62 12.84
C GLY A 80 -12.92 -20.83 12.23
N THR A 81 -13.42 -19.79 12.90
CA THR A 81 -14.45 -18.91 12.34
C THR A 81 -13.84 -17.90 11.38
N VAL A 82 -14.63 -17.40 10.44
CA VAL A 82 -14.23 -16.37 9.47
C VAL A 82 -15.00 -15.10 9.76
N THR A 83 -14.26 -14.00 9.90
CA THR A 83 -14.84 -12.67 10.09
C THR A 83 -14.66 -11.86 8.82
N ARG A 84 -15.72 -11.22 8.36
CA ARG A 84 -15.68 -10.28 7.24
C ARG A 84 -14.99 -8.99 7.67
N LEU A 85 -14.16 -8.46 6.79
CA LEU A 85 -13.44 -7.21 7.02
C LEU A 85 -13.88 -6.16 6.01
N GLN A 86 -13.90 -4.93 6.45
CA GLN A 86 -13.95 -3.77 5.57
C GLN A 86 -12.55 -3.15 5.49
N ILE A 87 -12.09 -2.92 4.26
CA ILE A 87 -10.75 -2.41 3.99
C ILE A 87 -10.89 -1.05 3.35
N SER A 88 -10.09 -0.11 3.80
CA SER A 88 -9.93 1.20 3.18
C SER A 88 -8.46 1.45 2.95
N MET A 89 -8.06 1.72 1.70
CA MET A 89 -6.70 2.03 1.33
C MET A 89 -6.70 3.31 0.49
N TYR A 90 -6.00 4.32 0.97
CA TYR A 90 -5.94 5.61 0.30
C TYR A 90 -4.64 6.34 0.64
N ASP A 91 -3.97 6.86 -0.37
CA ASP A 91 -2.78 7.72 -0.24
C ASP A 91 -1.71 7.15 0.70
N GLY A 92 -1.37 5.87 0.54
CA GLY A 92 -0.38 5.18 1.36
C GLY A 92 -0.86 4.82 2.78
N ASN A 93 -2.10 5.09 3.13
CA ASN A 93 -2.68 4.73 4.42
C ASN A 93 -3.70 3.60 4.26
N PHE A 94 -3.78 2.73 5.25
CA PHE A 94 -4.79 1.67 5.30
C PHE A 94 -5.53 1.66 6.63
N SER A 95 -6.76 1.16 6.58
CA SER A 95 -7.58 0.84 7.75
C SER A 95 -8.35 -0.44 7.48
N ILE A 96 -8.25 -1.39 8.40
CA ILE A 96 -9.00 -2.64 8.38
C ILE A 96 -9.96 -2.62 9.55
N ARG A 97 -11.24 -2.78 9.26
CA ARG A 97 -12.32 -2.66 10.23
C ARG A 97 -13.17 -3.91 10.25
N ILE A 98 -13.70 -4.21 11.41
CA ILE A 98 -14.73 -5.25 11.58
C ILE A 98 -16.07 -4.53 11.64
N PRO A 99 -17.04 -4.86 10.76
CA PRO A 99 -18.39 -4.32 10.86
C PRO A 99 -19.04 -4.83 12.16
N ASP A 100 -19.54 -3.91 12.97
CA ASP A 100 -20.29 -4.26 14.18
C ASP A 100 -21.76 -4.43 13.82
N GLU A 101 -22.19 -5.68 13.65
CA GLU A 101 -23.57 -6.03 13.30
C GLU A 101 -24.58 -5.71 14.42
N SER A 102 -24.11 -5.44 15.66
CA SER A 102 -24.98 -5.11 16.79
C SER A 102 -25.41 -3.65 16.85
N LYS A 103 -24.82 -2.79 16.01
CA LYS A 103 -25.09 -1.36 15.98
C LYS A 103 -25.95 -0.99 14.77
N GLU A 104 -27.02 -0.26 15.00
CA GLU A 104 -27.94 0.19 13.94
C GLU A 104 -27.31 1.24 12.99
N SER A 105 -26.12 1.74 13.31
CA SER A 105 -25.43 2.73 12.51
C SER A 105 -24.28 2.09 11.74
N PHE A 106 -24.29 2.23 10.41
CA PHE A 106 -23.20 1.82 9.52
C PHE A 106 -21.89 2.61 9.74
N THR A 107 -21.86 3.52 10.70
CA THR A 107 -20.71 4.41 10.96
C THR A 107 -19.81 3.95 12.11
N GLU A 108 -20.22 2.96 12.90
CA GLU A 108 -19.44 2.48 14.01
C GLU A 108 -18.81 1.12 13.66
N TYR A 109 -17.52 1.16 13.32
CA TYR A 109 -16.70 -0.01 13.03
C TYR A 109 -15.59 -0.11 14.06
N ASP A 110 -15.29 -1.32 14.49
CA ASP A 110 -14.10 -1.57 15.28
C ASP A 110 -12.87 -1.64 14.36
N VAL A 111 -11.92 -0.76 14.58
CA VAL A 111 -10.65 -0.76 13.83
C VAL A 111 -9.78 -1.90 14.36
N LEU A 112 -9.51 -2.89 13.51
CA LEU A 112 -8.63 -4.01 13.84
C LEU A 112 -7.16 -3.64 13.61
N TYR A 113 -6.86 -3.09 12.43
CA TYR A 113 -5.52 -2.64 12.05
C TYR A 113 -5.60 -1.31 11.30
N ARG A 114 -4.59 -0.49 11.48
CA ARG A 114 -4.39 0.73 10.71
C ARG A 114 -2.92 1.05 10.60
N GLY A 115 -2.54 1.77 9.58
CA GLY A 115 -1.17 2.21 9.37
C GLY A 115 -0.93 2.69 7.95
N THR A 116 0.25 2.42 7.46
CA THR A 116 0.67 2.76 6.10
C THR A 116 0.90 1.50 5.27
N TYR A 117 0.69 1.61 3.97
CA TYR A 117 0.99 0.52 3.03
C TYR A 117 1.93 0.98 1.93
N HIS A 118 2.67 0.04 1.40
CA HIS A 118 3.48 0.23 0.19
C HIS A 118 3.69 -1.11 -0.52
N MET A 119 4.09 -1.03 -1.78
CA MET A 119 4.45 -2.20 -2.57
C MET A 119 5.96 -2.39 -2.55
N GLU A 120 6.42 -3.59 -2.24
CA GLU A 120 7.83 -3.97 -2.29
C GLU A 120 7.95 -5.37 -2.90
N LYS A 121 8.75 -5.52 -3.98
CA LYS A 121 9.02 -6.81 -4.65
C LYS A 121 7.76 -7.62 -4.99
N LYS A 122 6.70 -6.94 -5.45
CA LYS A 122 5.39 -7.53 -5.75
C LYS A 122 4.63 -8.05 -4.51
N GLU A 123 5.02 -7.64 -3.32
CA GLU A 123 4.32 -7.90 -2.08
C GLU A 123 3.67 -6.60 -1.60
N LEU A 124 2.47 -6.71 -1.03
CA LEU A 124 1.80 -5.61 -0.35
C LEU A 124 2.22 -5.63 1.12
N ILE A 125 2.89 -4.59 1.55
CA ILE A 125 3.39 -4.44 2.91
C ILE A 125 2.48 -3.50 3.68
N LEU A 126 1.97 -3.96 4.81
CA LEU A 126 1.19 -3.17 5.75
C LEU A 126 2.03 -2.93 7.01
N ASP A 127 2.36 -1.67 7.26
CA ASP A 127 3.14 -1.25 8.43
C ASP A 127 2.24 -0.58 9.47
N MET A 128 2.22 -1.12 10.68
CA MET A 128 1.46 -0.56 11.80
C MET A 128 2.31 0.39 12.64
N PRO A 129 1.70 1.36 13.35
CA PRO A 129 2.43 2.36 14.15
C PRO A 129 3.28 1.79 15.29
N ASP A 130 2.92 0.60 15.78
CA ASP A 130 3.65 -0.12 16.84
C ASP A 130 4.90 -0.86 16.34
N GLY A 131 5.20 -0.80 15.04
CA GLY A 131 6.28 -1.51 14.37
C GLY A 131 5.88 -2.90 13.85
N GLY A 132 4.63 -3.31 14.02
CA GLY A 132 4.10 -4.53 13.42
C GLY A 132 4.04 -4.42 11.90
N ARG A 133 4.24 -5.55 11.23
CA ARG A 133 4.22 -5.64 9.76
C ARG A 133 3.47 -6.88 9.30
N ILE A 134 2.62 -6.69 8.31
CA ILE A 134 1.92 -7.78 7.62
C ILE A 134 2.36 -7.76 6.17
N VAL A 135 2.79 -8.91 5.67
CA VAL A 135 3.19 -9.10 4.27
C VAL A 135 2.12 -9.91 3.56
N MET A 136 1.58 -9.36 2.49
CA MET A 136 0.57 -10.01 1.66
C MET A 136 1.12 -10.30 0.28
N LYS A 137 0.83 -11.49 -0.22
CA LYS A 137 1.19 -11.92 -1.56
C LYS A 137 -0.01 -11.92 -2.47
N GLN A 138 0.18 -11.51 -3.71
CA GLN A 138 -0.88 -11.56 -4.71
C GLN A 138 -1.20 -13.01 -5.05
N MET A 139 -2.47 -13.35 -4.96
CA MET A 139 -2.94 -14.66 -5.40
C MET A 139 -3.15 -14.61 -6.92
N THR A 140 -2.46 -15.47 -7.62
CA THR A 140 -2.78 -15.75 -9.03
C THR A 140 -4.06 -16.56 -9.07
N VAL A 141 -5.11 -16.00 -9.65
CA VAL A 141 -6.30 -16.79 -10.00
C VAL A 141 -5.84 -17.75 -11.09
N ALA A 142 -5.77 -19.03 -10.77
CA ALA A 142 -5.59 -20.05 -11.80
C ALA A 142 -6.82 -20.00 -12.72
N GLU A 143 -6.59 -19.66 -14.01
CA GLU A 143 -7.60 -19.76 -15.06
C GLU A 143 -8.01 -21.23 -15.29
#